data_15ad843fcd4529b13da4f8d0f5ef9a7d
#
_entry.id   15ad843fcd4529b13da4f8d0f5ef9a7d
#
_cell.length_a   1.000
_cell.length_b   1.000
_cell.length_c   1.000
_cell.angle_alpha   90.00
_cell.angle_beta   90.00
_cell.angle_gamma   90.00
#
_symmetry.space_group_name_H-M   'P 1'
#
loop_
_entity.id
_entity.type
_entity.pdbx_description
1 polymer ?
#
loop_
_entity_poly.entity_id
_entity_poly.type
_entity_poly.pdbx_seq_one_letter_code
_entity_poly.pdbx_strand_id
1 'polypeptide(L)'
;MLRELSSKTGKGTELISLYIPPKKALHEVLNNLREEYGTATNIKSDSTRNHVQDALTKTQQRLKLFKRTPENGIVLFVGSLMTNGPGSEQVFVNEIIPPKPVQTYLYRCDDHFHLEYLMDMIKEVDLIGVISID
;
A
#
# COMPACT_ATOMS: atom_id res chain seq x y z
N MET A 1 0.25 4.20 14.63
CA MET A 1 0.50 3.72 13.25
C MET A 1 -0.11 4.61 12.18
N LEU A 2 -1.39 4.90 12.22
CA LEU A 2 -2.01 5.74 11.18
C LEU A 2 -1.47 7.17 11.14
N ARG A 3 -1.08 7.72 12.28
CA ARG A 3 -0.45 9.03 12.31
C ARG A 3 0.86 9.04 11.56
N GLU A 4 1.66 8.00 11.72
CA GLU A 4 2.92 7.89 10.99
C GLU A 4 2.67 7.83 9.49
N LEU A 5 1.70 7.04 9.05
CA LEU A 5 1.37 6.92 7.65
C LEU A 5 0.85 8.24 7.08
N SER A 6 -0.01 8.95 7.83
CA SER A 6 -0.57 10.20 7.33
C SER A 6 0.46 11.32 7.26
N SER A 7 1.53 11.25 8.05
CA SER A 7 2.60 12.26 8.02
C SER A 7 3.64 11.98 6.95
N LYS A 8 3.65 10.78 6.35
CA LYS A 8 4.62 10.43 5.32
C LYS A 8 4.15 10.89 3.96
N THR A 9 5.01 11.65 3.29
CA THR A 9 4.75 12.10 1.93
C THR A 9 5.95 11.77 1.05
N GLY A 10 5.69 11.42 -0.20
CA GLY A 10 6.73 11.18 -1.18
C GLY A 10 6.89 12.37 -2.10
N LYS A 11 7.84 12.26 -3.02
CA LYS A 11 8.01 13.24 -4.08
C LYS A 11 7.27 12.73 -5.31
N GLY A 12 6.18 13.41 -5.69
CA GLY A 12 5.37 13.01 -6.82
C GLY A 12 4.51 11.80 -6.51
N THR A 13 4.62 10.75 -7.32
CA THR A 13 3.74 9.58 -7.24
C THR A 13 4.48 8.35 -6.77
N GLU A 14 5.07 8.42 -5.60
CA GLU A 14 5.98 7.37 -5.12
C GLU A 14 5.38 6.47 -4.03
N LEU A 15 4.21 6.80 -3.49
CA LEU A 15 3.58 6.05 -2.41
C LEU A 15 2.39 5.24 -2.92
N ILE A 16 2.44 3.94 -2.67
CA ILE A 16 1.42 3.00 -3.13
C ILE A 16 0.45 2.70 -2.00
N SER A 17 -0.85 2.83 -2.29
CA SER A 17 -1.92 2.38 -1.42
C SER A 17 -2.67 1.26 -2.14
N LEU A 18 -2.75 0.10 -1.52
CA LEU A 18 -3.36 -1.08 -2.13
C LEU A 18 -4.36 -1.69 -1.16
N TYR A 19 -5.62 -1.77 -1.58
CA TYR A 19 -6.69 -2.40 -0.82
C TYR A 19 -7.18 -3.60 -1.61
N ILE A 20 -7.12 -4.78 -1.02
CA ILE A 20 -7.47 -6.04 -1.69
C ILE A 20 -8.65 -6.70 -0.96
N PRO A 21 -9.81 -6.84 -1.63
CA PRO A 21 -10.96 -7.53 -1.02
C PRO A 21 -10.68 -9.00 -0.79
N PRO A 22 -11.35 -9.65 0.17
CA PRO A 22 -11.12 -11.07 0.46
C PRO A 22 -11.44 -12.01 -0.70
N LYS A 23 -12.33 -11.59 -1.59
CA LYS A 23 -12.71 -12.40 -2.75
C LYS A 23 -11.80 -12.21 -3.97
N LYS A 24 -10.91 -11.23 -3.92
CA LYS A 24 -10.00 -10.95 -5.04
C LYS A 24 -8.86 -11.97 -5.03
N ALA A 25 -8.65 -12.64 -6.15
CA ALA A 25 -7.56 -13.60 -6.27
C ALA A 25 -6.21 -12.89 -6.31
N LEU A 26 -5.24 -13.40 -5.54
CA LEU A 26 -3.92 -12.78 -5.47
C LEU A 26 -3.19 -12.78 -6.80
N HIS A 27 -3.38 -13.82 -7.64
CA HIS A 27 -2.73 -13.86 -8.94
C HIS A 27 -3.22 -12.73 -9.86
N GLU A 28 -4.48 -12.32 -9.73
CA GLU A 28 -5.01 -11.17 -10.47
C GLU A 28 -4.36 -9.87 -10.01
N VAL A 29 -4.18 -9.73 -8.70
CA VAL A 29 -3.51 -8.56 -8.13
C VAL A 29 -2.06 -8.51 -8.61
N LEU A 30 -1.36 -9.63 -8.58
CA LEU A 30 0.02 -9.71 -9.05
C LEU A 30 0.13 -9.34 -10.53
N ASN A 31 -0.82 -9.78 -11.36
CA ASN A 31 -0.84 -9.40 -12.77
C ASN A 31 -1.04 -7.90 -12.95
N ASN A 32 -1.96 -7.30 -12.18
CA ASN A 32 -2.18 -5.86 -12.21
C ASN A 32 -0.91 -5.09 -11.82
N LEU A 33 -0.20 -5.57 -10.80
CA LEU A 33 1.03 -4.90 -10.36
C LEU A 33 2.15 -5.03 -11.39
N ARG A 34 2.21 -6.14 -12.13
CA ARG A 34 3.15 -6.28 -13.23
C ARG A 34 2.84 -5.30 -14.37
N GLU A 35 1.56 -5.10 -14.65
CA GLU A 35 1.13 -4.11 -15.65
C GLU A 35 1.52 -2.70 -15.21
N GLU A 36 1.31 -2.38 -13.94
CA GLU A 36 1.70 -1.09 -13.39
C GLU A 36 3.21 -0.89 -13.44
N TYR A 37 3.99 -1.93 -13.20
CA TYR A 37 5.44 -1.90 -13.32
C TYR A 37 5.85 -1.54 -14.76
N GLY A 38 5.22 -2.20 -15.74
CA GLY A 38 5.47 -1.89 -17.15
C GLY A 38 5.12 -0.46 -17.51
N THR A 39 3.98 0.03 -17.03
CA THR A 39 3.55 1.42 -17.25
C THR A 39 4.54 2.39 -16.61
N ALA A 40 5.08 2.05 -15.45
CA ALA A 40 6.03 2.91 -14.75
C ALA A 40 7.33 3.12 -15.54
N THR A 41 7.67 2.25 -16.49
CA THR A 41 8.85 2.47 -17.33
C THR A 41 8.76 3.74 -18.16
N ASN A 42 7.56 4.28 -18.35
CA ASN A 42 7.35 5.52 -19.11
C ASN A 42 7.52 6.78 -18.26
N ILE A 43 7.76 6.65 -16.96
CA ILE A 43 8.00 7.80 -16.09
C ILE A 43 9.33 8.44 -16.49
N LYS A 44 9.31 9.77 -16.74
CA LYS A 44 10.46 10.50 -17.26
C LYS A 44 11.57 10.69 -16.23
N SER A 45 11.22 10.92 -14.97
CA SER A 45 12.22 11.07 -13.91
C SER A 45 12.78 9.70 -13.54
N ASP A 46 14.10 9.54 -13.67
CA ASP A 46 14.78 8.29 -13.33
C ASP A 46 14.57 7.93 -11.85
N SER A 47 14.69 8.92 -10.99
CA SER A 47 14.51 8.73 -9.55
C SER A 47 13.10 8.27 -9.22
N THR A 48 12.09 8.96 -9.72
CA THR A 48 10.69 8.61 -9.49
C THR A 48 10.37 7.23 -10.05
N ARG A 49 10.82 6.96 -11.29
CA ARG A 49 10.62 5.66 -11.91
C ARG A 49 11.20 4.54 -11.07
N ASN A 50 12.43 4.69 -10.59
CA ASN A 50 13.08 3.67 -9.78
C ASN A 50 12.34 3.46 -8.46
N HIS A 51 11.90 4.53 -7.81
CA HIS A 51 11.14 4.43 -6.55
C HIS A 51 9.82 3.70 -6.73
N VAL A 52 9.09 4.02 -7.80
CA VAL A 52 7.81 3.37 -8.09
C VAL A 52 8.03 1.89 -8.40
N GLN A 53 9.01 1.57 -9.23
CA GLN A 53 9.31 0.19 -9.59
C GLN A 53 9.78 -0.62 -8.40
N ASP A 54 10.60 -0.05 -7.52
CA ASP A 54 11.03 -0.71 -6.29
C ASP A 54 9.85 -0.98 -5.37
N ALA A 55 8.95 -0.01 -5.22
CA ALA A 55 7.76 -0.17 -4.39
C ALA A 55 6.84 -1.27 -4.95
N LEU A 56 6.65 -1.31 -6.28
CA LEU A 56 5.86 -2.35 -6.92
C LEU A 56 6.47 -3.73 -6.73
N THR A 57 7.80 -3.83 -6.85
CA THR A 57 8.51 -5.08 -6.64
C THR A 57 8.34 -5.59 -5.21
N LYS A 58 8.48 -4.70 -4.22
CA LYS A 58 8.30 -5.06 -2.81
C LYS A 58 6.86 -5.51 -2.54
N THR A 59 5.89 -4.82 -3.12
CA THR A 59 4.50 -5.19 -2.98
C THR A 59 4.22 -6.59 -3.52
N GLN A 60 4.75 -6.89 -4.70
CA GLN A 60 4.62 -8.23 -5.29
C GLN A 60 5.27 -9.29 -4.42
N GLN A 61 6.50 -9.03 -3.93
CA GLN A 61 7.21 -9.96 -3.07
C GLN A 61 6.42 -10.26 -1.79
N ARG A 62 5.83 -9.22 -1.20
CA ARG A 62 5.05 -9.38 0.03
C ARG A 62 3.80 -10.20 -0.21
N LEU A 63 3.10 -9.97 -1.31
CA LEU A 63 1.89 -10.71 -1.64
C LEU A 63 2.18 -12.18 -1.94
N LYS A 64 3.34 -12.50 -2.46
CA LYS A 64 3.72 -13.88 -2.74
C LYS A 64 3.90 -14.72 -1.47
N LEU A 65 3.98 -14.10 -0.31
CA LEU A 65 4.06 -14.82 0.95
C LEU A 65 2.73 -15.40 1.39
N PHE A 66 1.63 -14.94 0.80
CA PHE A 66 0.30 -15.43 1.11
C PHE A 66 -0.08 -16.56 0.15
N LYS A 67 -0.65 -17.63 0.67
CA LYS A 67 -1.17 -18.72 -0.16
C LYS A 67 -2.51 -18.32 -0.79
N ARG A 68 -3.27 -17.49 -0.09
CA ARG A 68 -4.57 -16.99 -0.55
C ARG A 68 -4.86 -15.67 0.14
N THR A 69 -5.84 -14.95 -0.38
CA THR A 69 -6.25 -13.69 0.20
C THR A 69 -6.82 -13.92 1.61
N PRO A 70 -6.38 -13.16 2.63
CA PRO A 70 -6.92 -13.27 3.97
C PRO A 70 -8.42 -13.03 4.05
N GLU A 71 -9.06 -13.48 5.13
CA GLU A 71 -10.51 -13.45 5.30
C GLU A 71 -11.14 -12.07 5.13
N ASN A 72 -10.48 -11.04 5.65
CA ASN A 72 -10.95 -9.65 5.50
C ASN A 72 -10.24 -8.90 4.38
N GLY A 73 -9.44 -9.60 3.57
CA GLY A 73 -8.59 -8.97 2.60
C GLY A 73 -7.31 -8.47 3.23
N ILE A 74 -6.63 -7.57 2.54
CA ILE A 74 -5.36 -7.03 3.03
C ILE A 74 -5.18 -5.61 2.53
N VAL A 75 -4.54 -4.77 3.35
CA VAL A 75 -4.20 -3.40 2.99
C VAL A 75 -2.69 -3.24 3.06
N LEU A 76 -2.10 -2.68 2.01
CA LEU A 76 -0.66 -2.44 1.94
C LEU A 76 -0.39 -0.97 1.64
N PHE A 77 0.54 -0.39 2.38
CA PHE A 77 1.08 0.93 2.09
C PHE A 77 2.58 0.78 1.88
N VAL A 78 3.04 1.09 0.68
CA VAL A 78 4.42 0.82 0.25
C VAL A 78 4.99 2.06 -0.42
N GLY A 79 6.23 2.39 -0.11
CA GLY A 79 6.87 3.52 -0.76
C GLY A 79 8.34 3.64 -0.39
N SER A 80 9.05 4.49 -1.15
CA SER A 80 10.43 4.85 -0.85
C SER A 80 10.45 6.13 -0.04
N LEU A 81 11.10 6.10 1.09
CA LEU A 81 11.21 7.24 1.99
C LEU A 81 12.67 7.49 2.32
N MET A 82 13.02 8.77 2.38
CA MET A 82 14.34 9.21 2.80
C MET A 82 14.34 9.30 4.33
N THR A 83 15.20 8.51 4.99
CA THR A 83 15.18 8.42 6.44
C THR A 83 16.26 9.25 7.14
N ASN A 84 17.48 9.30 6.59
CA ASN A 84 18.61 9.95 7.25
C ASN A 84 19.39 10.87 6.30
N GLY A 85 18.72 11.52 5.35
CA GLY A 85 19.34 12.42 4.41
C GLY A 85 19.61 11.77 3.05
N PRO A 86 20.29 12.47 2.15
CA PRO A 86 20.51 11.98 0.79
C PRO A 86 21.21 10.62 0.77
N GLY A 87 20.71 9.72 -0.05
CA GLY A 87 21.26 8.37 -0.17
C GLY A 87 20.77 7.36 0.85
N SER A 88 19.91 7.78 1.79
CA SER A 88 19.36 6.89 2.84
C SER A 88 17.93 6.45 2.54
N GLU A 89 17.64 6.23 1.28
CA GLU A 89 16.30 5.82 0.86
C GLU A 89 16.05 4.37 1.20
N GLN A 90 14.88 4.11 1.79
CA GLN A 90 14.46 2.75 2.11
C GLN A 90 13.04 2.54 1.63
N VAL A 91 12.75 1.33 1.17
CA VAL A 91 11.38 0.97 0.82
C VAL A 91 10.63 0.61 2.10
N PHE A 92 9.61 1.39 2.38
CA PHE A 92 8.72 1.19 3.53
C PHE A 92 7.58 0.27 3.10
N VAL A 93 7.30 -0.74 3.91
CA VAL A 93 6.15 -1.64 3.67
C VAL A 93 5.36 -1.74 4.96
N ASN A 94 4.07 -1.40 4.91
CA ASN A 94 3.17 -1.57 6.03
C ASN A 94 1.99 -2.43 5.57
N GLU A 95 1.88 -3.61 6.17
CA GLU A 95 0.87 -4.60 5.84
C GLU A 95 -0.15 -4.65 6.96
N ILE A 96 -1.42 -4.46 6.61
CA ILE A 96 -2.49 -4.36 7.59
C ILE A 96 -3.60 -5.35 7.24
N ILE A 97 -4.00 -6.16 8.24
CA ILE A 97 -5.22 -6.96 8.12
C ILE A 97 -6.34 -6.14 8.73
N PRO A 98 -7.30 -5.65 7.93
CA PRO A 98 -8.30 -4.74 8.42
C PRO A 98 -9.33 -5.42 9.34
N PRO A 99 -10.00 -4.65 10.22
CA PRO A 99 -11.00 -5.22 11.13
C PRO A 99 -12.29 -5.63 10.45
N LYS A 100 -12.51 -5.19 9.22
CA LYS A 100 -13.68 -5.50 8.41
C LYS A 100 -13.24 -5.88 7.00
N PRO A 101 -14.07 -6.64 6.26
CA PRO A 101 -13.71 -6.97 4.88
C PRO A 101 -13.58 -5.72 4.00
N VAL A 102 -12.50 -5.68 3.23
CA VAL A 102 -12.32 -4.66 2.21
C VAL A 102 -13.41 -4.84 1.16
N GLN A 103 -14.11 -3.75 0.83
CA GLN A 103 -15.26 -3.79 -0.09
C GLN A 103 -14.86 -3.72 -1.54
N THR A 104 -13.81 -2.97 -1.86
CA THR A 104 -13.45 -2.65 -3.23
C THR A 104 -11.94 -2.73 -3.41
N TYR A 105 -11.53 -3.33 -4.52
CA TYR A 105 -10.12 -3.30 -4.91
C TYR A 105 -9.72 -1.88 -5.27
N LEU A 106 -8.63 -1.40 -4.67
CA LEU A 106 -8.12 -0.07 -4.94
C LEU A 106 -6.60 -0.12 -5.03
N TYR A 107 -6.08 0.40 -6.12
CA TYR A 107 -4.65 0.66 -6.29
C TYR A 107 -4.46 2.15 -6.57
N ARG A 108 -3.62 2.81 -5.79
CA ARG A 108 -3.23 4.20 -6.03
C ARG A 108 -1.74 4.36 -5.83
N CYS A 109 -1.13 5.13 -6.71
CA CYS A 109 0.26 5.54 -6.58
C CYS A 109 0.27 7.08 -6.61
N ASP A 110 0.61 7.69 -5.48
CA ASP A 110 0.41 9.13 -5.30
C ASP A 110 1.47 9.68 -4.34
N ASP A 111 1.41 10.99 -4.08
CA ASP A 111 2.34 11.66 -3.15
C ASP A 111 1.95 11.48 -1.68
N HIS A 112 0.85 10.79 -1.42
CA HIS A 112 0.40 10.49 -0.06
C HIS A 112 -0.30 9.13 -0.05
N PHE A 113 -0.42 8.52 1.14
CA PHE A 113 -1.18 7.30 1.30
C PHE A 113 -2.67 7.61 1.41
N HIS A 114 -3.48 6.77 0.76
CA HIS A 114 -4.94 6.89 0.80
C HIS A 114 -5.47 6.09 1.98
N LEU A 115 -5.69 6.78 3.09
CA LEU A 115 -6.05 6.18 4.37
C LEU A 115 -7.54 6.21 4.67
N GLU A 116 -8.33 6.92 3.90
CA GLU A 116 -9.74 7.20 4.19
C GLU A 116 -10.56 5.93 4.41
N TYR A 117 -10.38 4.97 3.53
CA TYR A 117 -11.17 3.72 3.60
C TYR A 117 -10.82 2.91 4.84
N LEU A 118 -9.54 2.86 5.19
CA LEU A 118 -9.11 2.16 6.39
C LEU A 118 -9.60 2.88 7.65
N MET A 119 -9.52 4.20 7.67
CA MET A 119 -9.98 5.00 8.80
C MET A 119 -11.48 4.84 9.02
N ASP A 120 -12.25 4.77 7.95
CA ASP A 120 -13.70 4.54 8.06
C ASP A 120 -14.01 3.18 8.68
N MET A 121 -13.28 2.14 8.29
CA MET A 121 -13.42 0.82 8.89
C MET A 121 -13.10 0.83 10.38
N ILE A 122 -12.06 1.55 10.77
CA ILE A 122 -11.64 1.68 12.16
C ILE A 122 -12.69 2.44 12.98
N LYS A 123 -13.25 3.52 12.43
CA LYS A 123 -14.28 4.30 13.10
C LYS A 123 -15.51 3.48 13.42
N GLU A 124 -15.94 2.63 12.49
CA GLU A 124 -17.09 1.76 12.72
C GLU A 124 -16.83 0.78 13.86
N VAL A 125 -15.62 0.27 13.97
CA VAL A 125 -15.24 -0.62 15.06
C VAL A 125 -15.16 0.15 16.38
N ASP A 126 -14.65 1.37 16.38
CA ASP A 126 -14.56 2.22 17.57
C ASP A 126 -15.93 2.56 18.13
N LEU A 127 -16.94 2.72 17.28
CA LEU A 127 -18.31 2.96 17.72
C LEU A 127 -18.84 1.81 18.57
N ILE A 128 -18.29 0.63 18.38
CA ILE A 128 -18.65 -0.55 19.18
C ILE A 128 -17.79 -0.64 20.45
N GLY A 129 -16.78 0.22 20.57
CA GLY A 129 -15.95 0.31 21.75
C GLY A 129 -14.96 -0.82 21.94
N VAL A 130 -14.54 -1.45 20.88
CA VAL A 130 -13.82 -2.71 20.98
C VAL A 130 -12.31 -2.58 20.80
N ILE A 131 -11.80 -1.54 20.17
CA ILE A 131 -10.40 -1.55 19.76
C ILE A 131 -9.67 -0.26 20.04
N SER A 132 -8.50 -0.40 20.67
CA SER A 132 -7.45 0.60 20.66
C SER A 132 -6.46 0.21 19.56
N ILE A 133 -6.24 1.11 18.61
CA ILE A 133 -5.36 0.84 17.46
C ILE A 133 -4.23 1.84 17.46
N ASP A 134 -3.16 1.52 18.07
CA ASP A 134 -2.00 2.40 18.05
C ASP A 134 -0.74 1.64 17.71
#